data_1e9ef66bd151331463117b127d86d2d0
#
_entry.id   1e9ef66bd151331463117b127d86d2d0
#
_cell.length_a   1.000
_cell.length_b   1.000
_cell.length_c   1.000
_cell.angle_alpha   90.00
_cell.angle_beta   90.00
_cell.angle_gamma   90.00
#
_symmetry.space_group_name_H-M   'P 1'
#
loop_
_entity.id
_entity.type
_entity.pdbx_description
1 polymer ?
#
loop_
_entity_poly.entity_id
_entity_poly.type
_entity_poly.pdbx_seq_one_letter_code
_entity_poly.pdbx_strand_id
1 'polypeptide(L)'
;HVLVGWTSILVNAGEGIDVDFFFSREPKERIQTKLGQQIRINRSRLKDTSDTNTDFDDFESAIRSGYFLKEGLANYEDFYYCNTLVTVTADTLENLEWRISEVRRLMISQDMDIRICRFRQEQALLSILPFCKLDKKLFEASKRNMLTSSAASCYPFTSFEMSDENGILLGVNQHNNSLVIVDIFNSRVYKNANMVLLGTSGAGKTFTLQLIALRMRRKSTQVFIIAPLKGHEFL
;
A
#
# COMPACT_ATOMS: atom_id res chain seq x y z
N HIS A 1 -5.22 12.18 -7.43
CA HIS A 1 -6.06 11.57 -6.39
C HIS A 1 -5.48 10.20 -6.07
N VAL A 2 -5.08 10.00 -4.81
CA VAL A 2 -4.61 8.71 -4.33
C VAL A 2 -5.84 7.87 -3.93
N LEU A 3 -5.86 6.61 -4.33
CA LEU A 3 -6.95 5.69 -3.99
C LEU A 3 -6.97 5.38 -2.50
N VAL A 4 -8.15 5.13 -1.93
CA VAL A 4 -8.28 4.70 -0.54
C VAL A 4 -7.54 3.37 -0.36
N GLY A 5 -6.70 3.28 0.68
CA GLY A 5 -5.91 2.08 0.98
C GLY A 5 -4.70 1.85 0.06
N TRP A 6 -4.22 2.87 -0.65
CA TRP A 6 -3.03 2.76 -1.50
C TRP A 6 -1.79 2.24 -0.75
N THR A 7 -1.72 2.47 0.55
CA THR A 7 -0.64 1.98 1.42
C THR A 7 -0.70 0.49 1.71
N SER A 8 -1.81 -0.19 1.40
CA SER A 8 -1.96 -1.64 1.58
C SER A 8 -0.93 -2.44 0.75
N ILE A 9 -0.47 -1.89 -0.38
CA ILE A 9 0.58 -2.51 -1.19
C ILE A 9 1.91 -2.63 -0.42
N LEU A 10 2.21 -1.70 0.47
CA LEU A 10 3.41 -1.75 1.32
C LEU A 10 3.25 -2.76 2.45
N VAL A 11 2.07 -2.86 3.05
CA VAL A 11 1.79 -3.82 4.13
C VAL A 11 1.82 -5.25 3.61
N ASN A 12 1.42 -5.45 2.36
CA ASN A 12 1.41 -6.75 1.68
C ASN A 12 2.72 -7.06 0.92
N ALA A 13 3.76 -6.23 1.07
CA ALA A 13 5.01 -6.40 0.34
C ALA A 13 5.88 -7.59 0.81
N GLY A 14 5.47 -8.32 1.86
CA GLY A 14 6.08 -9.56 2.32
C GLY A 14 6.95 -9.44 3.56
N GLU A 15 7.54 -10.55 3.96
CA GLU A 15 8.39 -10.62 5.16
C GLU A 15 9.65 -9.75 5.03
N GLY A 16 10.04 -9.12 6.15
CA GLY A 16 11.24 -8.28 6.23
C GLY A 16 11.05 -6.88 5.68
N ILE A 17 9.80 -6.45 5.50
CA ILE A 17 9.44 -5.09 5.12
C ILE A 17 8.54 -4.50 6.20
N ASP A 18 9.04 -3.49 6.90
CA ASP A 18 8.29 -2.74 7.90
C ASP A 18 8.03 -1.32 7.39
N VAL A 19 6.86 -0.77 7.69
CA VAL A 19 6.46 0.54 7.19
C VAL A 19 5.96 1.41 8.33
N ASP A 20 6.60 2.56 8.51
CA ASP A 20 6.27 3.54 9.53
C ASP A 20 5.72 4.82 8.91
N PHE A 21 4.53 5.22 9.35
CA PHE A 21 3.89 6.46 8.93
C PHE A 21 3.92 7.47 10.09
N PHE A 22 4.46 8.65 9.81
CA PHE A 22 4.49 9.76 10.76
C PHE A 22 3.55 10.86 10.27
N PHE A 23 2.49 11.13 11.02
CA PHE A 23 1.55 12.20 10.74
C PHE A 23 1.75 13.35 11.74
N SER A 24 2.05 14.53 11.24
CA SER A 24 2.25 15.73 12.04
C SER A 24 1.19 16.76 11.66
N ARG A 25 0.26 17.05 12.57
CA ARG A 25 -0.76 18.09 12.37
C ARG A 25 -0.14 19.47 12.51
N GLU A 26 -0.47 20.36 11.60
CA GLU A 26 -0.02 21.75 11.62
C GLU A 26 -1.19 22.73 11.84
N PRO A 27 -0.97 23.86 12.54
CA PRO A 27 -1.99 24.90 12.71
C PRO A 27 -2.45 25.48 11.38
N LYS A 28 -3.78 25.57 11.19
CA LYS A 28 -4.39 26.03 9.91
C LYS A 28 -3.94 27.43 9.51
N GLU A 29 -3.89 28.36 10.44
CA GLU A 29 -3.54 29.77 10.20
C GLU A 29 -2.12 29.89 9.62
N ARG A 30 -1.18 29.14 10.20
CA ARG A 30 0.21 29.11 9.74
C ARG A 30 0.33 28.57 8.32
N ILE A 31 -0.41 27.50 8.03
CA ILE A 31 -0.39 26.87 6.70
C ILE A 31 -1.08 27.75 5.66
N GLN A 32 -2.23 28.34 5.98
CA GLN A 32 -2.92 29.27 5.08
C GLN A 32 -2.04 30.45 4.69
N THR A 33 -1.30 31.01 5.65
CA THR A 33 -0.35 32.10 5.39
C THR A 33 0.79 31.64 4.46
N LYS A 34 1.41 30.49 4.74
CA LYS A 34 2.47 29.92 3.91
C LYS A 34 2.00 29.61 2.48
N LEU A 35 0.85 28.95 2.34
CA LEU A 35 0.25 28.65 1.03
C LEU A 35 -0.05 29.95 0.24
N GLY A 36 -0.60 30.94 0.91
CA GLY A 36 -0.87 32.26 0.29
C GLY A 36 0.40 32.94 -0.22
N GLN A 37 1.50 32.85 0.52
CA GLN A 37 2.80 33.36 0.10
C GLN A 37 3.37 32.58 -1.08
N GLN A 38 3.37 31.25 -1.03
CA GLN A 38 3.89 30.39 -2.11
C GLN A 38 3.09 30.55 -3.42
N ILE A 39 1.77 30.61 -3.33
CA ILE A 39 0.94 30.84 -4.51
C ILE A 39 1.29 32.21 -5.16
N ARG A 40 1.49 33.27 -4.36
CA ARG A 40 1.89 34.58 -4.89
C ARG A 40 3.26 34.53 -5.57
N ILE A 41 4.24 33.88 -4.95
CA ILE A 41 5.59 33.73 -5.52
C ILE A 41 5.53 32.95 -6.84
N ASN A 42 4.84 31.82 -6.87
CA ASN A 42 4.73 31.02 -8.08
C ASN A 42 3.97 31.75 -9.20
N ARG A 43 2.95 32.55 -8.86
CA ARG A 43 2.26 33.42 -9.84
C ARG A 43 3.16 34.51 -10.41
N SER A 44 4.03 35.09 -9.59
CA SER A 44 5.00 36.07 -10.08
C SER A 44 5.98 35.41 -11.04
N ARG A 45 6.54 34.25 -10.66
CA ARG A 45 7.46 33.50 -11.52
C ARG A 45 6.82 33.06 -12.83
N LEU A 46 5.57 32.60 -12.79
CA LEU A 46 4.82 32.20 -13.97
C LEU A 46 4.67 33.32 -15.00
N LYS A 47 4.52 34.57 -14.52
CA LYS A 47 4.43 35.76 -15.40
C LYS A 47 5.75 36.07 -16.12
N ASP A 48 6.87 35.71 -15.48
CA ASP A 48 8.23 35.98 -15.99
C ASP A 48 8.77 34.82 -16.84
N THR A 49 8.01 33.70 -16.95
CA THR A 49 8.42 32.49 -17.67
C THR A 49 7.62 32.36 -18.98
N SER A 50 8.29 31.97 -20.07
CA SER A 50 7.62 31.74 -21.37
C SER A 50 6.87 30.41 -21.36
N ASP A 51 5.71 30.35 -22.09
CA ASP A 51 4.84 29.17 -22.19
C ASP A 51 5.55 27.88 -22.73
N THR A 52 6.71 28.03 -23.31
CA THR A 52 7.49 26.91 -23.90
C THR A 52 8.50 26.31 -22.95
N ASN A 53 8.59 26.77 -21.72
CA ASN A 53 9.55 26.31 -20.74
C ASN A 53 8.91 25.24 -19.82
N THR A 54 9.61 24.15 -19.52
CA THR A 54 9.19 23.10 -18.55
C THR A 54 8.84 23.68 -17.18
N ASP A 55 9.49 24.77 -16.78
CA ASP A 55 9.24 25.47 -15.53
C ASP A 55 7.81 26.09 -15.47
N PHE A 56 7.20 26.41 -16.63
CA PHE A 56 5.84 26.92 -16.69
C PHE A 56 4.82 25.94 -16.15
N ASP A 57 4.86 24.68 -16.62
CA ASP A 57 3.97 23.61 -16.18
C ASP A 57 4.14 23.30 -14.69
N ASP A 58 5.38 23.36 -14.19
CA ASP A 58 5.70 23.16 -12.79
C ASP A 58 5.10 24.27 -11.89
N PHE A 59 5.20 25.53 -12.30
CA PHE A 59 4.59 26.63 -11.56
C PHE A 59 3.07 26.58 -11.61
N GLU A 60 2.46 26.26 -12.75
CA GLU A 60 1.02 26.11 -12.85
C GLU A 60 0.51 24.97 -11.96
N SER A 61 1.16 23.83 -11.99
CA SER A 61 0.85 22.66 -11.16
C SER A 61 0.97 22.99 -9.67
N ALA A 62 2.03 23.72 -9.27
CA ALA A 62 2.24 24.16 -7.89
C ALA A 62 1.16 25.13 -7.42
N ILE A 63 0.71 26.06 -8.29
CA ILE A 63 -0.38 26.99 -7.99
C ILE A 63 -1.70 26.22 -7.80
N ARG A 64 -2.03 25.30 -8.70
CA ARG A 64 -3.24 24.45 -8.64
C ARG A 64 -3.27 23.63 -7.36
N SER A 65 -2.15 22.98 -7.03
CA SER A 65 -2.01 22.22 -5.78
C SER A 65 -2.17 23.09 -4.54
N GLY A 66 -1.63 24.31 -4.55
CA GLY A 66 -1.77 25.27 -3.46
C GLY A 66 -3.24 25.71 -3.24
N TYR A 67 -3.99 25.91 -4.32
CA TYR A 67 -5.43 26.21 -4.22
C TYR A 67 -6.23 25.03 -3.69
N PHE A 68 -5.95 23.82 -4.17
CA PHE A 68 -6.58 22.60 -3.68
C PHE A 68 -6.43 22.46 -2.15
N LEU A 69 -5.22 22.67 -1.65
CA LEU A 69 -4.96 22.62 -0.19
C LEU A 69 -5.71 23.74 0.55
N LYS A 70 -5.78 24.95 0.01
CA LYS A 70 -6.54 26.06 0.61
C LYS A 70 -8.03 25.80 0.66
N GLU A 71 -8.58 25.22 -0.39
CA GLU A 71 -9.99 24.82 -0.49
C GLU A 71 -10.33 23.76 0.56
N GLY A 72 -9.51 22.70 0.70
CA GLY A 72 -9.70 21.70 1.75
C GLY A 72 -9.68 22.30 3.16
N LEU A 73 -8.74 23.22 3.44
CA LEU A 73 -8.69 23.91 4.71
C LEU A 73 -9.93 24.80 4.97
N ALA A 74 -10.51 25.39 3.93
CA ALA A 74 -11.77 26.14 4.02
C ALA A 74 -12.97 25.24 4.26
N ASN A 75 -12.93 23.98 3.76
CA ASN A 75 -13.95 22.95 3.94
C ASN A 75 -13.76 22.13 5.22
N TYR A 76 -13.23 22.73 6.29
CA TYR A 76 -13.04 22.14 7.61
C TYR A 76 -12.04 20.98 7.70
N GLU A 77 -11.26 20.67 6.65
CA GLU A 77 -10.18 19.71 6.77
C GLU A 77 -8.99 20.31 7.55
N ASP A 78 -8.24 19.44 8.21
CA ASP A 78 -6.96 19.78 8.83
C ASP A 78 -5.81 19.51 7.88
N PHE A 79 -4.66 20.10 8.16
CA PHE A 79 -3.43 19.91 7.40
C PHE A 79 -2.44 19.07 8.17
N TYR A 80 -1.87 18.10 7.47
CA TYR A 80 -0.85 17.20 8.00
C TYR A 80 0.40 17.19 7.11
N TYR A 81 1.55 17.05 7.73
CA TYR A 81 2.73 16.50 7.06
C TYR A 81 2.74 15.00 7.29
N CYS A 82 2.84 14.23 6.23
CA CYS A 82 3.05 12.79 6.29
C CYS A 82 4.48 12.47 5.85
N ASN A 83 5.15 11.64 6.63
CA ASN A 83 6.44 11.05 6.29
C ASN A 83 6.29 9.52 6.34
N THR A 84 6.91 8.82 5.41
CA THR A 84 6.91 7.37 5.37
C THR A 84 8.34 6.88 5.38
N LEU A 85 8.66 5.99 6.31
CA LEU A 85 9.91 5.23 6.33
C LEU A 85 9.59 3.78 6.02
N VAL A 86 10.40 3.16 5.17
CA VAL A 86 10.31 1.74 4.83
C VAL A 86 11.62 1.08 5.26
N THR A 87 11.52 0.13 6.16
CA THR A 87 12.66 -0.66 6.61
C THR A 87 12.65 -1.99 5.89
N VAL A 88 13.75 -2.33 5.25
CA VAL A 88 13.94 -3.59 4.52
C VAL A 88 15.02 -4.39 5.21
N THR A 89 14.71 -5.62 5.60
CA THR A 89 15.65 -6.55 6.24
C THR A 89 15.78 -7.82 5.42
N ALA A 90 16.96 -8.43 5.43
CA ALA A 90 17.21 -9.73 4.79
C ALA A 90 18.43 -10.42 5.43
N ASP A 91 18.52 -11.74 5.27
CA ASP A 91 19.62 -12.54 5.81
C ASP A 91 20.92 -12.42 5.01
N THR A 92 20.82 -12.10 3.72
CA THR A 92 21.96 -11.93 2.82
C THR A 92 21.89 -10.60 2.07
N LEU A 93 23.04 -10.07 1.65
CA LEU A 93 23.12 -8.83 0.88
C LEU A 93 22.36 -8.95 -0.45
N GLU A 94 22.46 -10.08 -1.11
CA GLU A 94 21.78 -10.32 -2.39
C GLU A 94 20.24 -10.26 -2.22
N ASN A 95 19.72 -10.92 -1.20
CA ASN A 95 18.30 -10.88 -0.86
C ASN A 95 17.86 -9.47 -0.47
N LEU A 96 18.72 -8.70 0.22
CA LEU A 96 18.42 -7.31 0.58
C LEU A 96 18.29 -6.44 -0.67
N GLU A 97 19.24 -6.53 -1.59
CA GLU A 97 19.20 -5.77 -2.84
C GLU A 97 17.98 -6.13 -3.70
N TRP A 98 17.65 -7.41 -3.75
CA TRP A 98 16.46 -7.89 -4.44
C TRP A 98 15.19 -7.29 -3.82
N ARG A 99 15.02 -7.37 -2.49
CA ARG A 99 13.85 -6.81 -1.78
C ARG A 99 13.74 -5.29 -1.97
N ILE A 100 14.85 -4.57 -1.89
CA ILE A 100 14.87 -3.12 -2.16
C ILE A 100 14.37 -2.82 -3.58
N SER A 101 14.78 -3.61 -4.56
CA SER A 101 14.35 -3.47 -5.95
C SER A 101 12.86 -3.75 -6.11
N GLU A 102 12.34 -4.76 -5.42
CA GLU A 102 10.90 -5.09 -5.42
C GLU A 102 10.06 -3.95 -4.81
N VAL A 103 10.45 -3.46 -3.63
CA VAL A 103 9.75 -2.34 -2.98
C VAL A 103 9.77 -1.10 -3.87
N ARG A 104 10.92 -0.81 -4.50
CA ARG A 104 11.03 0.31 -5.45
C ARG A 104 10.07 0.14 -6.63
N ARG A 105 10.00 -1.06 -7.22
CA ARG A 105 9.11 -1.37 -8.34
C ARG A 105 7.64 -1.20 -7.95
N LEU A 106 7.25 -1.68 -6.76
CA LEU A 106 5.91 -1.51 -6.22
C LEU A 106 5.55 -0.02 -6.06
N MET A 107 6.47 0.80 -5.55
CA MET A 107 6.21 2.23 -5.37
C MET A 107 6.14 2.98 -6.70
N ILE A 108 7.01 2.66 -7.65
CA ILE A 108 6.96 3.25 -9.01
C ILE A 108 5.63 2.92 -9.69
N SER A 109 5.06 1.74 -9.48
CA SER A 109 3.74 1.38 -10.03
C SER A 109 2.59 2.24 -9.50
N GLN A 110 2.81 2.96 -8.39
CA GLN A 110 1.88 3.90 -7.78
C GLN A 110 2.30 5.37 -8.00
N ASP A 111 3.14 5.63 -8.98
CA ASP A 111 3.69 6.99 -9.25
C ASP A 111 4.46 7.59 -8.04
N MET A 112 5.08 6.74 -7.23
CA MET A 112 5.83 7.18 -6.06
C MET A 112 7.31 6.81 -6.18
N ASP A 113 8.19 7.78 -5.89
CA ASP A 113 9.63 7.56 -5.80
C ASP A 113 10.04 7.35 -4.34
N ILE A 114 10.89 6.35 -4.11
CA ILE A 114 11.52 6.10 -2.81
C ILE A 114 13.02 6.37 -2.88
N ARG A 115 13.53 6.94 -1.80
CA ARG A 115 14.93 7.31 -1.68
C ARG A 115 15.59 6.55 -0.54
N ILE A 116 16.74 5.95 -0.82
CA ILE A 116 17.54 5.28 0.22
C ILE A 116 18.09 6.34 1.17
N CYS A 117 18.01 6.08 2.47
CA CYS A 117 18.54 6.93 3.55
C CYS A 117 20.09 6.82 3.61
N ARG A 118 20.78 7.18 2.51
CA ARG A 118 22.27 7.13 2.46
C ARG A 118 22.87 8.03 3.51
N PHE A 119 23.83 7.49 4.29
CA PHE A 119 24.51 8.16 5.41
C PHE A 119 23.59 8.68 6.52
N ARG A 120 22.35 8.16 6.61
CA ARG A 120 21.34 8.49 7.62
C ARG A 120 20.57 7.28 8.12
N GLN A 121 21.12 6.08 7.91
CA GLN A 121 20.50 4.83 8.31
C GLN A 121 20.30 4.78 9.84
N GLU A 122 21.30 5.25 10.61
CA GLU A 122 21.20 5.32 12.08
C GLU A 122 20.05 6.22 12.54
N GLN A 123 19.92 7.42 11.96
CA GLN A 123 18.84 8.34 12.29
C GLN A 123 17.47 7.76 11.89
N ALA A 124 17.42 7.06 10.75
CA ALA A 124 16.21 6.37 10.32
C ALA A 124 15.85 5.23 11.29
N LEU A 125 16.81 4.40 11.68
CA LEU A 125 16.62 3.33 12.66
C LEU A 125 16.12 3.87 14.01
N LEU A 126 16.73 4.94 14.53
CA LEU A 126 16.29 5.57 15.77
C LEU A 126 14.88 6.17 15.65
N SER A 127 14.51 6.63 14.47
CA SER A 127 13.18 7.23 14.22
C SER A 127 12.05 6.21 14.19
N ILE A 128 12.30 4.98 13.74
CA ILE A 128 11.29 3.89 13.70
C ILE A 128 11.08 3.21 15.06
N LEU A 129 11.97 3.46 16.04
CA LEU A 129 11.74 2.98 17.38
C LEU A 129 10.48 3.62 17.99
N PRO A 130 9.78 2.94 18.93
CA PRO A 130 8.46 3.35 19.43
C PRO A 130 8.49 4.62 20.32
N PHE A 131 9.38 5.56 20.01
CA PHE A 131 9.49 6.86 20.68
C PHE A 131 8.68 7.98 19.97
N CYS A 132 8.05 7.67 18.84
CA CYS A 132 7.27 8.62 18.02
C CYS A 132 8.06 9.90 17.66
N LYS A 133 9.37 9.76 17.44
CA LYS A 133 10.27 10.89 17.17
C LYS A 133 11.00 10.69 15.83
N LEU A 134 10.56 11.43 14.82
CA LEU A 134 11.23 11.47 13.52
C LEU A 134 12.41 12.46 13.54
N ASP A 135 13.58 12.07 13.03
CA ASP A 135 14.71 12.97 12.86
C ASP A 135 14.35 14.17 11.97
N LYS A 136 14.80 15.36 12.37
CA LYS A 136 14.46 16.61 11.68
C LYS A 136 14.87 16.63 10.21
N LYS A 137 16.03 16.08 9.87
CA LYS A 137 16.53 16.05 8.48
C LYS A 137 15.73 15.06 7.62
N LEU A 138 15.33 13.93 8.20
CA LEU A 138 14.44 12.97 7.55
C LEU A 138 13.05 13.57 7.35
N PHE A 139 12.51 14.24 8.37
CA PHE A 139 11.25 14.96 8.27
C PHE A 139 11.25 15.95 7.11
N GLU A 140 12.25 16.85 7.03
CA GLU A 140 12.33 17.86 5.96
C GLU A 140 12.51 17.24 4.56
N ALA A 141 13.22 16.10 4.46
CA ALA A 141 13.52 15.46 3.19
C ALA A 141 12.32 14.65 2.63
N SER A 142 11.45 14.11 3.48
CA SER A 142 10.40 13.15 3.07
C SER A 142 8.97 13.64 3.29
N LYS A 143 8.78 14.81 3.95
CA LYS A 143 7.44 15.32 4.26
C LYS A 143 6.57 15.54 3.01
N ARG A 144 5.34 15.09 3.07
CA ARG A 144 4.29 15.30 2.07
C ARG A 144 3.11 16.03 2.69
N ASN A 145 2.55 16.97 1.94
CA ASN A 145 1.37 17.71 2.36
C ASN A 145 0.12 16.87 2.19
N MET A 146 -0.68 16.75 3.23
CA MET A 146 -1.93 15.99 3.21
C MET A 146 -3.05 16.76 3.91
N LEU A 147 -4.26 16.63 3.39
CA LEU A 147 -5.50 16.99 4.07
C LEU A 147 -6.03 15.80 4.88
N THR A 148 -7.01 16.01 5.73
CA THR A 148 -7.61 14.94 6.56
C THR A 148 -8.09 13.76 5.72
N SER A 149 -8.77 14.02 4.61
CA SER A 149 -9.25 12.97 3.69
C SER A 149 -8.11 12.15 3.10
N SER A 150 -7.02 12.81 2.71
CA SER A 150 -5.83 12.13 2.18
C SER A 150 -5.10 11.33 3.27
N ALA A 151 -5.01 11.85 4.49
CA ALA A 151 -4.42 11.13 5.63
C ALA A 151 -5.26 9.89 5.99
N ALA A 152 -6.59 10.00 5.97
CA ALA A 152 -7.49 8.87 6.18
C ALA A 152 -7.35 7.80 5.08
N SER A 153 -7.08 8.21 3.83
CA SER A 153 -6.86 7.26 2.72
C SER A 153 -5.56 6.46 2.85
N CYS A 154 -4.63 6.89 3.71
CA CYS A 154 -3.42 6.15 4.04
C CYS A 154 -3.66 4.95 4.98
N TYR A 155 -4.90 4.67 5.40
CA TYR A 155 -5.20 3.49 6.21
C TYR A 155 -4.83 2.21 5.44
N PRO A 156 -3.86 1.42 5.93
CA PRO A 156 -3.26 0.35 5.12
C PRO A 156 -4.02 -0.97 5.20
N PHE A 157 -4.91 -1.14 6.18
CA PHE A 157 -5.60 -2.40 6.45
C PHE A 157 -6.94 -2.50 5.72
N THR A 158 -6.96 -2.12 4.45
CA THR A 158 -8.17 -2.16 3.61
C THR A 158 -8.41 -3.50 2.95
N SER A 159 -7.32 -4.26 2.74
CA SER A 159 -7.37 -5.61 2.16
C SER A 159 -6.16 -6.42 2.62
N PHE A 160 -6.32 -7.71 2.66
CA PHE A 160 -5.27 -8.67 2.99
C PHE A 160 -5.01 -9.56 1.77
N GLU A 161 -3.75 -9.74 1.41
CA GLU A 161 -3.34 -10.73 0.41
C GLU A 161 -3.20 -12.09 1.07
N MET A 162 -3.86 -13.09 0.48
CA MET A 162 -3.72 -14.50 0.85
C MET A 162 -3.02 -15.21 -0.30
N SER A 163 -1.70 -15.26 -0.25
CA SER A 163 -0.89 -15.90 -1.29
C SER A 163 0.17 -16.79 -0.67
N ASP A 164 -0.20 -18.06 -0.46
CA ASP A 164 0.74 -19.09 0.01
C ASP A 164 1.54 -19.65 -1.17
N GLU A 165 2.85 -19.84 -1.03
CA GLU A 165 3.75 -20.33 -2.09
C GLU A 165 3.29 -21.67 -2.70
N ASN A 166 2.82 -22.58 -1.86
CA ASN A 166 2.39 -23.93 -2.26
C ASN A 166 0.86 -24.10 -2.21
N GLY A 167 0.10 -23.01 -2.31
CA GLY A 167 -1.35 -23.05 -2.23
C GLY A 167 -2.05 -23.48 -3.52
N ILE A 168 -3.37 -23.61 -3.44
CA ILE A 168 -4.26 -23.68 -4.60
C ILE A 168 -4.95 -22.34 -4.79
N LEU A 169 -5.10 -21.91 -6.05
CA LEU A 169 -5.85 -20.71 -6.37
C LEU A 169 -7.32 -20.91 -6.04
N LEU A 170 -7.89 -20.14 -5.13
CA LEU A 170 -9.32 -20.16 -4.82
C LEU A 170 -10.10 -19.14 -5.62
N GLY A 171 -9.53 -17.98 -5.91
CA GLY A 171 -10.20 -16.93 -6.65
C GLY A 171 -9.36 -15.64 -6.71
N VAL A 172 -10.04 -14.53 -6.97
CA VAL A 172 -9.49 -13.19 -6.98
C VAL A 172 -10.16 -12.38 -5.88
N ASN A 173 -9.37 -11.65 -5.10
CA ASN A 173 -9.88 -10.76 -4.06
C ASN A 173 -10.57 -9.56 -4.72
N GLN A 174 -11.84 -9.32 -4.40
CA GLN A 174 -12.63 -8.23 -4.99
C GLN A 174 -12.16 -6.84 -4.58
N HIS A 175 -11.42 -6.70 -3.50
CA HIS A 175 -11.01 -5.39 -2.98
C HIS A 175 -9.70 -4.89 -3.58
N ASN A 176 -8.76 -5.78 -3.88
CA ASN A 176 -7.43 -5.40 -4.37
C ASN A 176 -6.99 -6.15 -5.63
N ASN A 177 -7.88 -6.97 -6.22
CA ASN A 177 -7.61 -7.80 -7.41
C ASN A 177 -6.41 -8.76 -7.25
N SER A 178 -5.96 -9.03 -6.02
CA SER A 178 -4.90 -10.02 -5.77
C SER A 178 -5.44 -11.44 -5.92
N LEU A 179 -4.55 -12.37 -6.24
CA LEU A 179 -4.88 -13.79 -6.28
C LEU A 179 -5.02 -14.33 -4.86
N VAL A 180 -6.09 -15.11 -4.61
CA VAL A 180 -6.29 -15.82 -3.35
C VAL A 180 -5.77 -17.24 -3.53
N ILE A 181 -4.54 -17.48 -3.05
CA ILE A 181 -3.85 -18.78 -3.11
C ILE A 181 -3.69 -19.27 -1.68
N VAL A 182 -4.23 -20.45 -1.37
CA VAL A 182 -4.26 -20.98 -0.01
C VAL A 182 -3.69 -22.39 0.03
N ASP A 183 -2.72 -22.61 0.92
CA ASP A 183 -2.23 -23.94 1.28
C ASP A 183 -2.82 -24.35 2.64
N ILE A 184 -3.95 -25.08 2.60
CA ILE A 184 -4.64 -25.54 3.81
C ILE A 184 -3.79 -26.50 4.67
N PHE A 185 -2.73 -27.11 4.12
CA PHE A 185 -1.83 -28.00 4.84
C PHE A 185 -0.63 -27.29 5.46
N ASN A 186 -0.50 -25.97 5.26
CA ASN A 186 0.55 -25.18 5.88
C ASN A 186 0.32 -25.02 7.39
N SER A 187 0.91 -25.91 8.18
CA SER A 187 0.77 -25.92 9.65
C SER A 187 1.38 -24.71 10.36
N ARG A 188 2.20 -23.89 9.65
CA ARG A 188 2.74 -22.64 10.19
C ARG A 188 1.67 -21.55 10.24
N VAL A 189 0.72 -21.58 9.30
CA VAL A 189 -0.35 -20.59 9.18
C VAL A 189 -1.66 -21.12 9.76
N TYR A 190 -2.02 -22.37 9.45
CA TYR A 190 -3.30 -22.98 9.85
C TYR A 190 -3.08 -24.09 10.89
N LYS A 191 -3.80 -24.01 12.02
CA LYS A 191 -3.71 -24.99 13.10
C LYS A 191 -4.21 -26.38 12.68
N ASN A 192 -5.12 -26.45 11.71
CA ASN A 192 -5.62 -27.71 11.11
C ASN A 192 -6.04 -27.45 9.67
N ALA A 193 -6.14 -28.53 8.89
CA ALA A 193 -6.49 -28.51 7.47
C ALA A 193 -8.00 -28.71 7.21
N ASN A 194 -8.87 -28.42 8.18
CA ASN A 194 -10.30 -28.56 8.01
C ASN A 194 -10.89 -27.33 7.31
N MET A 195 -11.72 -27.58 6.30
CA MET A 195 -12.43 -26.54 5.57
C MET A 195 -13.94 -26.82 5.59
N VAL A 196 -14.74 -25.79 5.87
CA VAL A 196 -16.20 -25.86 5.80
C VAL A 196 -16.69 -24.88 4.74
N LEU A 197 -17.50 -25.35 3.81
CA LEU A 197 -18.10 -24.56 2.74
C LEU A 197 -19.61 -24.42 2.97
N LEU A 198 -20.05 -23.21 3.34
CA LEU A 198 -21.45 -22.91 3.64
C LEU A 198 -22.03 -21.97 2.56
N GLY A 199 -23.29 -22.14 2.25
CA GLY A 199 -24.00 -21.28 1.30
C GLY A 199 -25.43 -21.77 1.05
N THR A 200 -26.26 -20.92 0.48
CA THR A 200 -27.64 -21.24 0.08
C THR A 200 -27.68 -22.23 -1.09
N SER A 201 -28.83 -22.81 -1.37
CA SER A 201 -29.01 -23.66 -2.57
C SER A 201 -28.71 -22.84 -3.84
N GLY A 202 -28.00 -23.43 -4.79
CA GLY A 202 -27.61 -22.73 -6.03
C GLY A 202 -26.38 -21.81 -5.93
N ALA A 203 -25.79 -21.59 -4.75
CA ALA A 203 -24.63 -20.71 -4.55
C ALA A 203 -23.29 -21.24 -5.10
N GLY A 204 -23.28 -22.36 -5.80
CA GLY A 204 -22.06 -22.92 -6.42
C GLY A 204 -21.17 -23.76 -5.49
N LYS A 205 -21.64 -24.19 -4.32
CA LYS A 205 -20.85 -24.99 -3.36
C LYS A 205 -20.24 -26.23 -3.98
N THR A 206 -21.03 -27.02 -4.71
CA THR A 206 -20.58 -28.25 -5.38
C THR A 206 -19.49 -27.94 -6.42
N PHE A 207 -19.69 -26.91 -7.22
CA PHE A 207 -18.69 -26.45 -8.20
C PHE A 207 -17.38 -26.06 -7.51
N THR A 208 -17.45 -25.30 -6.42
CA THR A 208 -16.26 -24.89 -5.66
C THR A 208 -15.52 -26.11 -5.09
N LEU A 209 -16.23 -27.10 -4.53
CA LEU A 209 -15.62 -28.35 -4.04
C LEU A 209 -14.95 -29.14 -5.15
N GLN A 210 -15.59 -29.26 -6.32
CA GLN A 210 -15.01 -29.93 -7.48
C GLN A 210 -13.75 -29.21 -7.95
N LEU A 211 -13.77 -27.87 -8.00
CA LEU A 211 -12.63 -27.06 -8.40
C LEU A 211 -11.45 -27.22 -7.43
N ILE A 212 -11.71 -27.22 -6.11
CA ILE A 212 -10.70 -27.47 -5.08
C ILE A 212 -10.10 -28.88 -5.25
N ALA A 213 -10.94 -29.89 -5.39
CA ALA A 213 -10.52 -31.29 -5.58
C ALA A 213 -9.64 -31.45 -6.83
N LEU A 214 -10.05 -30.84 -7.95
CA LEU A 214 -9.30 -30.86 -9.21
C LEU A 214 -7.93 -30.18 -9.05
N ARG A 215 -7.88 -29.01 -8.40
CA ARG A 215 -6.64 -28.26 -8.17
C ARG A 215 -5.69 -29.00 -7.23
N MET A 216 -6.21 -29.62 -6.17
CA MET A 216 -5.42 -30.47 -5.28
C MET A 216 -4.84 -31.70 -6.02
N ARG A 217 -5.64 -32.36 -6.85
CA ARG A 217 -5.20 -33.50 -7.67
C ARG A 217 -4.09 -33.10 -8.65
N ARG A 218 -4.18 -31.93 -9.28
CA ARG A 218 -3.11 -31.39 -10.15
C ARG A 218 -1.80 -31.18 -9.42
N LYS A 219 -1.83 -30.97 -8.10
CA LYS A 219 -0.65 -30.90 -7.21
C LYS A 219 -0.22 -32.26 -6.68
N SER A 220 -0.67 -33.36 -7.30
CA SER A 220 -0.37 -34.72 -6.88
C SER A 220 -0.89 -35.09 -5.49
N THR A 221 -1.84 -34.32 -4.93
CA THR A 221 -2.51 -34.68 -3.69
C THR A 221 -3.55 -35.72 -3.94
N GLN A 222 -3.55 -36.81 -3.15
CA GLN A 222 -4.57 -37.83 -3.23
C GLN A 222 -5.89 -37.32 -2.67
N VAL A 223 -6.97 -37.41 -3.46
CA VAL A 223 -8.28 -36.88 -3.10
C VAL A 223 -9.30 -38.04 -3.02
N PHE A 224 -10.00 -38.11 -1.89
CA PHE A 224 -11.13 -39.05 -1.69
C PHE A 224 -12.41 -38.21 -1.56
N ILE A 225 -13.45 -38.59 -2.32
CA ILE A 225 -14.73 -37.88 -2.31
C ILE A 225 -15.80 -38.85 -1.80
N ILE A 226 -16.49 -38.43 -0.73
CA ILE A 226 -17.67 -39.09 -0.21
C ILE A 226 -18.86 -38.21 -0.49
N ALA A 227 -19.69 -38.54 -1.47
CA ALA A 227 -20.83 -37.76 -1.88
C ALA A 227 -22.12 -38.62 -1.81
N PRO A 228 -23.15 -38.18 -1.09
CA PRO A 228 -24.41 -38.91 -1.00
C PRO A 228 -25.23 -38.85 -2.29
N LEU A 229 -24.90 -37.91 -3.19
CA LEU A 229 -25.57 -37.73 -4.49
C LEU A 229 -24.54 -37.85 -5.63
N LYS A 230 -24.98 -38.47 -6.73
CA LYS A 230 -24.15 -38.56 -7.96
C LYS A 230 -23.97 -37.15 -8.54
N GLY A 231 -22.78 -36.66 -8.67
CA GLY A 231 -22.45 -35.35 -9.22
C GLY A 231 -20.97 -35.12 -9.41
N HIS A 232 -20.13 -36.13 -9.14
CA HIS A 232 -18.67 -36.03 -9.20
C HIS A 232 -18.06 -37.06 -10.19
N GLU A 233 -18.86 -37.54 -11.14
CA GLU A 233 -18.46 -38.60 -12.09
C GLU A 233 -17.37 -38.18 -13.09
N PHE A 234 -17.03 -36.88 -13.16
CA PHE A 234 -16.06 -36.30 -14.13
C PHE A 234 -14.78 -35.74 -13.47
N LEU A 235 -14.47 -36.07 -12.23
CA LEU A 235 -13.23 -35.68 -11.53
C LEU A 235 -12.14 -36.81 -11.59
#